data_805abcb339fd85384761c001a31ed3fe
#
_entry.id   805abcb339fd85384761c001a31ed3fe
#
_cell.length_a   1.000
_cell.length_b   1.000
_cell.length_c   1.000
_cell.angle_alpha   90.00
_cell.angle_beta   90.00
_cell.angle_gamma   90.00
#
_symmetry.space_group_name_H-M   'P 1'
#
loop_
_entity.id
_entity.type
_entity.pdbx_description
1 polymer ?
#
loop_
_entity_poly.entity_id
_entity_poly.type
_entity_poly.pdbx_seq_one_letter_code
_entity_poly.pdbx_strand_id
1 'polypeptide(L)' 'MSKNVTAMKSRTVYSVEGFNSPVHVVENTDAEGTDIQVIFQRKNGTWRTAPQDGTLYQNISKMWFDQGVNVSNA' A
#
# COMPACT_ATOMS: atom_id res chain seq x y z
N MET A 1 16.36 17.29 -19.95
CA MET A 1 16.01 16.96 -19.31
C MET A 1 15.79 16.87 -18.51
N SER A 2 15.90 16.84 -18.47
CA SER A 2 15.65 16.52 -17.56
C SER A 2 15.40 16.33 -16.85
N LYS A 3 15.34 16.10 -16.73
CA LYS A 3 14.96 15.74 -16.00
C LYS A 3 14.89 15.39 -15.07
N ASN A 4 15.18 15.18 -14.91
CA ASN A 4 15.04 14.63 -14.00
C ASN A 4 14.79 14.85 -12.98
N VAL A 5 14.62 15.26 -13.17
CA VAL A 5 14.56 15.37 -12.09
C VAL A 5 14.24 14.96 -11.18
N THR A 6 14.42 15.48 -11.01
CA THR A 6 14.34 14.50 -10.11
C THR A 6 13.16 14.41 -9.26
N ALA A 7 12.31 13.61 -9.70
CA ALA A 7 11.15 13.29 -8.93
C ALA A 7 11.60 12.78 -7.59
N MET A 8 11.15 13.44 -6.54
CA MET A 8 11.33 12.90 -5.22
C MET A 8 10.41 11.70 -5.08
N LYS A 9 11.02 10.53 -4.97
CA LYS A 9 10.26 9.32 -4.79
C LYS A 9 10.38 8.87 -3.34
N SER A 10 9.27 8.56 -2.73
CA SER A 10 9.29 7.95 -1.42
C SER A 10 8.46 6.68 -1.45
N ARG A 11 8.85 5.73 -0.62
CA ARG A 11 8.16 4.45 -0.50
C ARG A 11 8.11 4.12 0.98
N THR A 12 6.90 3.98 1.50
CA THR A 12 6.70 3.67 2.91
C THR A 12 5.82 2.44 3.01
N VAL A 13 6.19 1.52 3.88
CA VAL A 13 5.42 0.30 4.11
C VAL A 13 4.75 0.40 5.47
N TYR A 14 3.44 0.18 5.48
CA TYR A 14 2.64 0.24 6.69
C TYR A 14 2.03 -1.13 6.98
N SER A 15 1.91 -1.45 8.25
CA SER A 15 1.21 -2.65 8.68
C SER A 15 -0.24 -2.27 9.00
N VAL A 16 -1.19 -3.00 8.40
CA VAL A 16 -2.62 -2.72 8.57
C VAL A 16 -3.19 -3.73 9.55
N GLU A 17 -3.89 -3.24 10.56
CA GLU A 17 -4.44 -4.10 11.60
C GLU A 17 -5.89 -4.43 11.31
N GLY A 18 -6.37 -5.51 11.92
CA GLY A 18 -7.76 -5.92 11.79
C GLY A 18 -7.99 -7.09 10.84
N PHE A 19 -6.91 -7.66 10.30
CA PHE A 19 -7.02 -8.80 9.40
C PHE A 19 -6.44 -10.05 10.05
N ASN A 20 -6.92 -11.20 9.62
CA ASN A 20 -6.46 -12.48 10.17
C ASN A 20 -5.03 -12.80 9.77
N SER A 21 -4.60 -12.29 8.63
CA SER A 21 -3.22 -12.47 8.15
C SER A 21 -2.54 -11.14 8.08
N PRO A 22 -1.20 -11.10 8.13
CA PRO A 22 -0.49 -9.83 7.96
C PRO A 22 -0.84 -9.18 6.62
N VAL A 23 -1.17 -7.90 6.65
CA VAL A 23 -1.48 -7.11 5.47
C VAL A 23 -0.66 -5.83 5.56
N HIS A 24 0.04 -5.52 4.47
CA HIS A 24 0.82 -4.29 4.40
C HIS A 24 0.32 -3.42 3.26
N VAL A 25 0.38 -2.12 3.46
CA VAL A 25 0.14 -1.15 2.39
C VAL A 25 1.48 -0.52 2.06
N VAL A 26 1.85 -0.55 0.80
CA VAL A 26 3.04 0.11 0.30
C VAL A 26 2.60 1.38 -0.38
N GLU A 27 2.95 2.51 0.22
CA GLU A 27 2.59 3.83 -0.31
C GLU A 27 3.77 4.36 -1.11
N ASN A 28 3.54 4.64 -2.38
CA ASN A 28 4.54 5.19 -3.27
C ASN A 28 4.14 6.60 -3.67
N THR A 29 5.05 7.55 -3.46
CA THR A 29 4.81 8.95 -3.80
C THR A 29 5.90 9.42 -4.73
N ASP A 30 5.51 10.12 -5.79
CA ASP A 30 6.45 10.75 -6.70
C ASP A 30 5.86 12.08 -7.18
N ALA A 31 6.47 12.67 -8.20
CA ALA A 31 6.04 13.97 -8.69
C ALA A 31 4.64 13.96 -9.28
N GLU A 32 4.14 12.78 -9.64
CA GLU A 32 2.82 12.66 -10.25
C GLU A 32 1.72 12.34 -9.24
N GLY A 33 2.10 12.04 -8.01
CA GLY A 33 1.11 11.77 -6.98
C GLY A 33 1.46 10.56 -6.14
N THR A 34 0.45 10.07 -5.45
CA THR A 34 0.59 8.96 -4.52
C THR A 34 -0.30 7.81 -4.97
N ASP A 35 0.27 6.61 -4.97
CA ASP A 35 -0.54 5.41 -5.14
C ASP A 35 -0.14 4.38 -4.10
N ILE A 36 -0.95 3.35 -3.97
CA ILE A 36 -0.70 2.30 -3.00
C ILE A 36 -0.75 0.94 -3.65
N GLN A 37 0.02 0.03 -3.07
CA GLN A 37 -0.11 -1.40 -3.31
C GLN A 37 -0.50 -2.05 -1.99
N VAL A 38 -1.35 -3.06 -2.06
CA VAL A 38 -1.74 -3.83 -0.88
C VAL A 38 -1.15 -5.21 -1.05
N ILE A 39 -0.36 -5.64 -0.08
CA ILE A 39 0.21 -6.98 -0.09
C ILE A 39 -0.22 -7.72 1.17
N PHE A 40 -0.33 -9.03 1.06
CA PHE A 40 -0.77 -9.86 2.18
C PHE A 40 0.06 -11.14 2.22
N GLN A 41 0.22 -11.67 3.42
CA GLN A 41 0.98 -12.89 3.62
C GLN A 41 0.04 -14.09 3.62
N ARG A 42 0.36 -15.09 2.82
CA ARG A 42 -0.40 -16.31 2.77
C ARG A 42 0.04 -17.26 3.89
N LYS A 43 -0.75 -18.31 4.10
CA LYS A 43 -0.46 -19.25 5.17
C LYS A 43 0.92 -19.90 5.05
N ASN A 44 1.41 -20.06 3.83
CA ASN A 44 2.72 -20.65 3.61
C ASN A 44 3.86 -19.65 3.79
N GLY A 45 3.55 -18.42 4.19
CA GLY A 45 4.56 -17.39 4.43
C GLY A 45 4.90 -16.51 3.24
N THR A 46 4.40 -16.81 2.05
CA THR A 46 4.69 -15.98 0.89
C THR A 46 3.80 -14.75 0.85
N TRP A 47 4.36 -13.65 0.34
CA TRP A 47 3.62 -12.41 0.19
C TRP A 47 3.08 -12.31 -1.24
N ARG A 48 1.87 -11.80 -1.37
CA ARG A 48 1.20 -11.63 -2.66
C ARG A 48 0.61 -10.24 -2.73
N THR A 49 0.59 -9.68 -3.93
CA THR A 49 -0.06 -8.39 -4.18
C THR A 49 -1.54 -8.61 -4.38
N ALA A 50 -2.36 -7.85 -3.65
CA ALA A 50 -3.80 -7.92 -3.82
C ALA A 50 -4.19 -7.29 -5.16
N PRO A 51 -5.04 -7.96 -5.96
CA PRO A 51 -5.47 -7.39 -7.24
C PRO A 51 -6.27 -6.11 -7.03
N GLN A 52 -6.07 -5.14 -7.90
CA GLN A 52 -6.74 -3.85 -7.76
C GLN A 52 -8.26 -3.97 -7.90
N ASP A 53 -8.74 -4.95 -8.63
CA ASP A 53 -10.18 -5.18 -8.77
C ASP A 53 -10.72 -6.12 -7.69
N GLY A 54 -9.89 -6.56 -6.77
CA GLY A 54 -10.31 -7.44 -5.69
C GLY A 54 -10.85 -6.69 -4.50
N THR A 55 -11.59 -7.41 -3.66
CA THR A 55 -12.26 -6.81 -2.50
C THR A 55 -11.27 -6.23 -1.50
N LEU A 56 -10.17 -6.93 -1.25
CA LEU A 56 -9.20 -6.48 -0.25
C LEU A 56 -8.61 -5.13 -0.63
N TYR A 57 -8.15 -5.00 -1.88
CA TYR A 57 -7.58 -3.75 -2.34
C TYR A 57 -8.62 -2.62 -2.31
N GLN A 58 -9.82 -2.91 -2.78
CA GLN A 58 -10.87 -1.89 -2.83
C GLN A 58 -11.21 -1.36 -1.44
N ASN A 59 -11.35 -2.25 -0.48
CA ASN A 59 -11.69 -1.83 0.88
C ASN A 59 -10.56 -1.04 1.53
N ILE A 60 -9.34 -1.50 1.38
CA ILE A 60 -8.20 -0.82 2.00
C ILE A 60 -7.93 0.51 1.32
N SER A 61 -8.01 0.55 -0.01
CA SER A 61 -7.80 1.79 -0.75
C SER A 61 -8.81 2.85 -0.35
N LYS A 62 -10.06 2.47 -0.21
CA LYS A 62 -11.11 3.40 0.20
C LYS A 62 -10.83 3.96 1.59
N MET A 63 -10.52 3.09 2.54
CA MET A 63 -10.24 3.54 3.89
C MET A 63 -8.99 4.40 3.94
N TRP A 64 -7.98 4.04 3.16
CA TRP A 64 -6.70 4.74 3.14
C TRP A 64 -6.86 6.19 2.71
N PHE A 65 -7.61 6.41 1.64
CA PHE A 65 -7.75 7.75 1.08
C PHE A 65 -8.90 8.54 1.70
N ASP A 66 -9.91 7.87 2.25
CA ASP A 66 -11.10 8.57 2.76
C ASP A 66 -11.03 8.84 4.25
N GLN A 67 -10.63 7.87 5.03
CA GLN A 67 -10.80 7.91 6.48
C GLN A 67 -9.52 7.66 7.24
N GLY A 68 -8.52 7.16 6.58
CA GLY A 68 -7.36 6.62 7.25
C GLY A 68 -7.69 5.25 7.83
N VAL A 69 -6.67 4.48 8.14
CA VAL A 69 -6.83 3.17 8.75
C VAL A 69 -5.88 3.08 9.94
N ASN A 70 -6.11 2.11 10.81
CA ASN A 70 -5.20 1.84 11.90
C ASN A 70 -3.95 1.18 11.33
N VAL A 71 -2.87 1.93 11.26
CA VAL A 71 -1.63 1.45 10.66
C VAL A 71 -0.45 1.80 11.54
N SER A 72 0.64 1.10 11.33
CA SER A 72 1.93 1.47 11.90
C SER A 72 2.99 1.23 10.85
N ASN A 73 4.11 1.95 10.99
CA ASN A 73 5.24 1.70 10.09
C ASN A 73 5.72 0.27 10.28
N ALA A 74 5.83 -0.44 9.20
CA ALA A 74 6.26 -1.83 9.22
C ALA A 74 7.78 -1.95 9.24
#